data_1e03d42dada8bce27e1d9adb0b23cdaa
#
_entry.id   1e03d42dada8bce27e1d9adb0b23cdaa
#
_cell.length_a   1.000
_cell.length_b   1.000
_cell.length_c   1.000
_cell.angle_alpha   90.00
_cell.angle_beta   90.00
_cell.angle_gamma   90.00
#
_symmetry.space_group_name_H-M   'P 1'
#
loop_
_entity.id
_entity.type
_entity.pdbx_description
1 polymer ?
#
loop_
_entity_poly.entity_id
_entity_poly.type
_entity_poly.pdbx_seq_one_letter_code
_entity_poly.pdbx_strand_id
1 'polypeptide(L)'
;ALRAAVPQRLLGYREAVDAALAAERANAVAGRWTEGVMMFRSFRQDHAYYAKKAGGSAVTSASPEAVWRVVCSVGGDNRYFYMNVLWWIREAMDWVVGGPGFTRGRRDPVNVRLGDNIDYWTVIALEPQRRLTLNFGLKAPGSGILEFEIEPLADGGTRLTETAYWHPRGIWGLAY
;
A
#
# COMPACT_ATOMS: atom_id res chain seq x y z
N ALA A 1 -11.60 31.94 -25.14
CA ALA A 1 -10.87 32.43 -23.95
C ALA A 1 -10.07 31.28 -23.28
N LEU A 2 -10.65 30.10 -22.97
CA LEU A 2 -9.98 29.02 -22.26
C LEU A 2 -8.80 28.41 -23.05
N ARG A 3 -8.97 28.21 -24.36
CA ARG A 3 -7.91 27.69 -25.26
C ARG A 3 -6.70 28.60 -25.40
N ALA A 4 -6.87 29.89 -25.18
CA ALA A 4 -5.76 30.86 -25.22
C ALA A 4 -4.98 30.86 -23.89
N ALA A 5 -5.64 30.54 -22.80
CA ALA A 5 -5.03 30.48 -21.47
C ALA A 5 -4.30 29.17 -21.20
N VAL A 6 -4.75 28.07 -21.81
CA VAL A 6 -4.16 26.74 -21.66
C VAL A 6 -4.03 26.11 -23.06
N PRO A 7 -2.89 26.30 -23.74
CA PRO A 7 -2.66 25.73 -25.06
C PRO A 7 -2.48 24.20 -24.95
N GLN A 8 -3.57 23.47 -25.15
CA GLN A 8 -3.55 22.01 -25.19
C GLN A 8 -3.91 21.51 -26.61
N ARG A 9 -3.14 20.56 -27.10
CA ARG A 9 -3.52 19.82 -28.30
C ARG A 9 -4.72 18.93 -27.95
N LEU A 10 -5.86 19.18 -28.56
CA LEU A 10 -7.01 18.29 -28.44
C LEU A 10 -6.84 17.07 -29.34
N LEU A 11 -6.93 15.90 -28.76
CA LEU A 11 -6.93 14.62 -29.48
C LEU A 11 -8.30 14.38 -30.10
N GLY A 12 -8.33 13.75 -31.26
CA GLY A 12 -9.58 13.19 -31.81
C GLY A 12 -10.08 12.04 -30.93
N TYR A 13 -11.38 11.70 -31.06
CA TYR A 13 -11.98 10.66 -30.22
C TYR A 13 -11.20 9.32 -30.25
N ARG A 14 -10.87 8.82 -31.45
CA ARG A 14 -10.08 7.59 -31.62
C ARG A 14 -8.69 7.72 -30.96
N GLU A 15 -7.99 8.78 -31.26
CA GLU A 15 -6.65 9.05 -30.74
C GLU A 15 -6.66 9.12 -29.20
N ALA A 16 -7.70 9.73 -28.61
CA ALA A 16 -7.87 9.79 -27.16
C ALA A 16 -8.14 8.41 -26.54
N VAL A 17 -8.97 7.59 -27.18
CA VAL A 17 -9.26 6.22 -26.72
C VAL A 17 -8.01 5.35 -26.81
N ASP A 18 -7.30 5.38 -27.94
CA ASP A 18 -6.08 4.59 -28.14
C ASP A 18 -4.99 4.99 -27.13
N ALA A 19 -4.83 6.30 -26.87
CA ALA A 19 -3.90 6.80 -25.86
C ALA A 19 -4.29 6.36 -24.45
N ALA A 20 -5.57 6.38 -24.09
CA ALA A 20 -6.06 5.92 -22.80
C ALA A 20 -5.83 4.42 -22.61
N LEU A 21 -6.13 3.61 -23.64
CA LEU A 21 -5.88 2.16 -23.59
C LEU A 21 -4.39 1.82 -23.55
N ALA A 22 -3.54 2.59 -24.23
CA ALA A 22 -2.10 2.43 -24.16
C ALA A 22 -1.56 2.76 -22.75
N ALA A 23 -2.04 3.86 -22.15
CA ALA A 23 -1.69 4.22 -20.79
C ALA A 23 -2.15 3.19 -19.76
N GLU A 24 -3.33 2.59 -19.98
CA GLU A 24 -3.87 1.52 -19.14
C GLU A 24 -3.00 0.25 -19.22
N ARG A 25 -2.65 -0.19 -20.42
CA ARG A 25 -1.78 -1.36 -20.64
C ARG A 25 -0.37 -1.15 -20.08
N ALA A 26 0.12 0.08 -20.10
CA ALA A 26 1.41 0.46 -19.55
C ALA A 26 1.37 0.72 -18.04
N ASN A 27 0.22 0.53 -17.36
CA ASN A 27 0.00 0.91 -15.97
C ASN A 27 0.42 2.36 -15.65
N ALA A 28 0.34 3.24 -16.65
CA ALA A 28 0.79 4.64 -16.57
C ALA A 28 -0.31 5.61 -16.14
N VAL A 29 -1.53 5.13 -15.91
CA VAL A 29 -2.64 5.95 -15.42
C VAL A 29 -2.35 6.37 -13.98
N ALA A 30 -2.27 7.68 -13.75
CA ALA A 30 -1.82 8.26 -12.48
C ALA A 30 -2.78 8.04 -11.31
N GLY A 31 -3.98 7.57 -11.54
CA GLY A 31 -4.94 7.20 -10.50
C GLY A 31 -6.16 6.59 -11.16
N ARG A 32 -6.47 5.37 -10.78
CA ARG A 32 -7.80 4.82 -11.00
C ARG A 32 -8.64 5.29 -9.81
N TRP A 33 -9.65 6.08 -10.06
CA TRP A 33 -10.53 6.56 -9.00
C TRP A 33 -11.26 5.43 -8.26
N THR A 34 -11.33 4.25 -8.87
CA THR A 34 -11.79 3.00 -8.25
C THR A 34 -10.79 2.38 -7.28
N GLU A 35 -9.50 2.77 -7.36
CA GLU A 35 -8.41 2.26 -6.53
C GLU A 35 -7.91 3.31 -5.54
N GLY A 36 -8.23 4.58 -5.78
CA GLY A 36 -7.86 5.68 -4.89
C GLY A 36 -8.81 5.80 -3.71
N VAL A 37 -8.36 5.47 -2.52
CA VAL A 37 -9.05 5.85 -1.30
C VAL A 37 -8.57 7.25 -0.91
N MET A 38 -9.49 8.23 -0.89
CA MET A 38 -9.17 9.54 -0.33
C MET A 38 -8.77 9.37 1.13
N MET A 39 -7.56 9.75 1.45
CA MET A 39 -7.11 9.78 2.84
C MET A 39 -7.83 10.94 3.55
N PHE A 40 -8.89 10.63 4.28
CA PHE A 40 -9.65 11.60 5.07
C PHE A 40 -8.93 12.09 6.33
N ARG A 41 -7.75 11.52 6.64
CA ARG A 41 -6.98 11.89 7.82
C ARG A 41 -5.56 12.28 7.41
N SER A 42 -5.10 13.41 7.92
CA SER A 42 -3.70 13.80 7.77
C SER A 42 -2.79 12.74 8.40
N PHE A 43 -1.99 12.11 7.55
CA PHE A 43 -0.99 11.17 7.97
C PHE A 43 0.17 11.91 8.67
N ARG A 44 0.60 11.41 9.81
CA ARG A 44 1.81 11.86 10.48
C ARG A 44 2.88 10.78 10.32
N GLN A 45 4.06 11.17 9.88
CA GLN A 45 5.21 10.27 9.82
C GLN A 45 5.70 9.84 11.21
N ASP A 46 5.38 10.63 12.22
CA ASP A 46 5.64 10.28 13.61
C ASP A 46 4.57 9.29 14.10
N HIS A 47 4.99 8.05 14.29
CA HIS A 47 4.13 6.97 14.77
C HIS A 47 4.09 6.89 16.30
N ALA A 48 4.65 7.85 17.02
CA ALA A 48 4.75 7.85 18.48
C ALA A 48 3.38 7.85 19.17
N TYR A 49 2.33 8.31 18.49
CA TYR A 49 0.98 8.30 19.05
C TYR A 49 0.28 6.94 18.98
N TYR A 50 0.85 5.94 18.30
CA TYR A 50 0.28 4.60 18.27
C TYR A 50 0.57 3.85 19.57
N ALA A 51 -0.49 3.37 20.23
CA ALA A 51 -0.40 2.77 21.56
C ALA A 51 0.23 1.37 21.58
N LYS A 52 0.21 0.67 20.45
CA LYS A 52 0.73 -0.70 20.32
C LYS A 52 1.72 -0.74 19.15
N LYS A 53 2.79 -1.47 19.38
CA LYS A 53 3.82 -1.73 18.36
C LYS A 53 4.22 -3.20 18.44
N ALA A 54 4.26 -3.86 17.30
CA ALA A 54 4.77 -5.22 17.16
C ALA A 54 5.57 -5.31 15.86
N GLY A 55 6.60 -6.15 15.85
CA GLY A 55 7.40 -6.33 14.65
C GLY A 55 8.59 -7.23 14.88
N GLY A 56 9.37 -7.41 13.84
CA GLY A 56 10.57 -8.21 13.86
C GLY A 56 11.54 -7.80 12.76
N SER A 57 12.76 -8.30 12.83
CA SER A 57 13.76 -8.09 11.79
C SER A 57 14.41 -9.41 11.41
N ALA A 58 14.79 -9.50 10.14
CA ALA A 58 15.53 -10.62 9.59
C ALA A 58 16.70 -10.12 8.74
N VAL A 59 17.78 -10.90 8.70
CA VAL A 59 18.95 -10.61 7.88
C VAL A 59 19.02 -11.64 6.76
N THR A 60 19.34 -11.19 5.56
CA THR A 60 19.50 -12.03 4.37
C THR A 60 20.75 -11.62 3.61
N SER A 61 21.34 -12.55 2.86
CA SER A 61 22.43 -12.28 1.92
C SER A 61 21.96 -11.64 0.60
N ALA A 62 20.65 -11.51 0.40
CA ALA A 62 20.08 -10.85 -0.78
C ALA A 62 20.37 -9.35 -0.78
N SER A 63 20.53 -8.77 -1.97
CA SER A 63 20.73 -7.33 -2.10
C SER A 63 19.49 -6.53 -1.69
N PRO A 64 19.64 -5.26 -1.26
CA PRO A 64 18.52 -4.39 -0.93
C PRO A 64 17.48 -4.27 -2.06
N GLU A 65 17.95 -4.28 -3.31
CA GLU A 65 17.08 -4.23 -4.48
C GLU A 65 16.24 -5.52 -4.64
N ALA A 66 16.83 -6.68 -4.37
CA ALA A 66 16.10 -7.95 -4.41
C ALA A 66 15.03 -8.01 -3.31
N VAL A 67 15.38 -7.59 -2.09
CA VAL A 67 14.44 -7.51 -0.96
C VAL A 67 13.33 -6.50 -1.27
N TRP A 68 13.67 -5.34 -1.85
CA TRP A 68 12.69 -4.33 -2.23
C TRP A 68 11.64 -4.85 -3.22
N ARG A 69 12.06 -5.61 -4.24
CA ARG A 69 11.13 -6.23 -5.19
C ARG A 69 10.14 -7.17 -4.49
N VAL A 70 10.61 -7.94 -3.51
CA VAL A 70 9.74 -8.83 -2.72
C VAL A 70 8.79 -8.02 -1.87
N VAL A 71 9.26 -7.02 -1.14
CA VAL A 71 8.40 -6.13 -0.33
C VAL A 71 7.35 -5.45 -1.19
N CYS A 72 7.72 -4.94 -2.36
CA CYS A 72 6.76 -4.33 -3.29
C CYS A 72 5.76 -5.32 -3.89
N SER A 73 5.99 -6.62 -3.83
CA SER A 73 5.08 -7.64 -4.34
C SER A 73 4.05 -8.13 -3.31
N VAL A 74 4.03 -7.55 -2.11
CA VAL A 74 3.04 -7.88 -1.06
C VAL A 74 1.61 -7.58 -1.53
N GLY A 75 0.65 -8.41 -1.13
CA GLY A 75 -0.75 -8.28 -1.52
C GLY A 75 -1.08 -8.90 -2.89
N GLY A 76 -2.30 -8.68 -3.36
CA GLY A 76 -2.80 -9.28 -4.59
C GLY A 76 -2.70 -10.81 -4.55
N ASP A 77 -2.20 -11.40 -5.64
CA ASP A 77 -2.04 -12.87 -5.77
C ASP A 77 -0.99 -13.44 -4.80
N ASN A 78 0.03 -12.67 -4.43
CA ASN A 78 1.09 -13.10 -3.51
C ASN A 78 0.66 -13.08 -2.04
N ARG A 79 -0.43 -12.40 -1.72
CA ARG A 79 -0.92 -12.21 -0.35
C ARG A 79 0.16 -11.61 0.57
N TYR A 80 0.24 -12.10 1.81
CA TYR A 80 1.13 -11.55 2.84
C TYR A 80 2.27 -12.52 3.20
N PHE A 81 2.55 -13.50 2.33
CA PHE A 81 3.57 -14.55 2.45
C PHE A 81 3.44 -15.45 3.69
N TYR A 82 3.01 -14.92 4.81
CA TYR A 82 2.94 -15.62 6.09
C TYR A 82 1.54 -15.48 6.72
N MET A 83 1.09 -16.53 7.43
CA MET A 83 -0.18 -16.55 8.19
C MET A 83 -1.43 -16.21 7.36
N ASN A 84 -1.46 -16.58 6.10
CA ASN A 84 -2.58 -16.25 5.19
C ASN A 84 -3.95 -16.69 5.71
N VAL A 85 -4.02 -17.74 6.55
CA VAL A 85 -5.26 -18.18 7.19
C VAL A 85 -5.80 -17.12 8.16
N LEU A 86 -4.93 -16.49 8.96
CA LEU A 86 -5.35 -15.42 9.86
C LEU A 86 -5.80 -14.18 9.09
N TRP A 87 -5.14 -13.85 8.01
CA TRP A 87 -5.55 -12.77 7.11
C TRP A 87 -6.92 -13.05 6.50
N TRP A 88 -7.18 -14.30 6.09
CA TRP A 88 -8.49 -14.71 5.58
C TRP A 88 -9.60 -14.57 6.63
N ILE A 89 -9.36 -15.03 7.87
CA ILE A 89 -10.31 -14.88 8.98
C ILE A 89 -10.62 -13.40 9.20
N ARG A 90 -9.60 -12.57 9.20
CA ARG A 90 -9.73 -11.13 9.40
C ARG A 90 -10.52 -10.45 8.28
N GLU A 91 -10.24 -10.80 7.03
CA GLU A 91 -10.99 -10.34 5.86
C GLU A 91 -12.47 -10.73 5.96
N ALA A 92 -12.75 -11.96 6.39
CA ALA A 92 -14.12 -12.45 6.61
C ALA A 92 -14.84 -11.67 7.73
N MET A 93 -14.16 -11.39 8.84
CA MET A 93 -14.73 -10.57 9.92
C MET A 93 -15.04 -9.15 9.44
N ASP A 94 -14.14 -8.53 8.67
CA ASP A 94 -14.35 -7.21 8.13
C ASP A 94 -15.53 -7.16 7.17
N TRP A 95 -15.65 -8.17 6.31
CA TRP A 95 -16.79 -8.31 5.38
C TRP A 95 -18.14 -8.41 6.13
N VAL A 96 -18.21 -9.18 7.21
CA VAL A 96 -19.42 -9.33 8.04
C VAL A 96 -19.87 -7.99 8.62
N VAL A 97 -18.96 -7.09 8.97
CA VAL A 97 -19.28 -5.75 9.49
C VAL A 97 -19.42 -4.68 8.40
N GLY A 98 -19.48 -5.10 7.14
CA GLY A 98 -19.66 -4.22 5.98
C GLY A 98 -18.42 -3.39 5.62
N GLY A 99 -17.23 -3.91 5.89
CA GLY A 99 -15.96 -3.38 5.43
C GLY A 99 -15.57 -3.92 4.05
N PRO A 100 -14.42 -3.51 3.48
CA PRO A 100 -13.94 -3.96 2.18
C PRO A 100 -13.63 -5.46 2.10
N GLY A 101 -13.36 -6.10 3.24
CA GLY A 101 -13.20 -7.54 3.37
C GLY A 101 -12.23 -8.16 2.38
N PHE A 102 -12.78 -8.97 1.49
CA PHE A 102 -12.02 -9.72 0.47
C PHE A 102 -11.65 -8.89 -0.76
N THR A 103 -11.76 -7.57 -0.70
CA THR A 103 -11.35 -6.71 -1.81
C THR A 103 -9.88 -6.92 -2.10
N ARG A 104 -9.59 -7.38 -3.30
CA ARG A 104 -8.23 -7.58 -3.78
C ARG A 104 -8.04 -6.74 -5.01
N GLY A 105 -6.91 -6.16 -5.10
CA GLY A 105 -6.54 -5.39 -6.26
C GLY A 105 -5.34 -4.52 -6.00
N ARG A 106 -4.59 -4.32 -7.03
CA ARG A 106 -3.49 -3.37 -7.06
C ARG A 106 -3.37 -2.85 -8.48
N ARG A 107 -2.96 -1.61 -8.60
CA ARG A 107 -2.80 -0.96 -9.89
C ARG A 107 -1.75 -1.65 -10.76
N ASP A 108 -0.62 -2.02 -10.17
CA ASP A 108 0.54 -2.60 -10.85
C ASP A 108 1.13 -3.69 -9.95
N PRO A 109 1.39 -4.91 -10.48
CA PRO A 109 1.92 -6.03 -9.70
C PRO A 109 3.37 -5.82 -9.21
N VAL A 110 4.11 -4.88 -9.79
CA VAL A 110 5.54 -4.66 -9.49
C VAL A 110 5.81 -3.24 -9.02
N ASN A 111 5.24 -2.24 -9.68
CA ASN A 111 5.54 -0.84 -9.43
C ASN A 111 4.53 -0.22 -8.47
N VAL A 112 4.99 0.09 -7.27
CA VAL A 112 4.20 0.74 -6.23
C VAL A 112 4.41 2.25 -6.31
N ARG A 113 3.35 3.02 -6.10
CA ARG A 113 3.37 4.49 -6.02
C ARG A 113 2.72 4.96 -4.73
N LEU A 114 3.07 6.16 -4.32
CA LEU A 114 2.40 6.83 -3.21
C LEU A 114 0.90 7.00 -3.53
N GLY A 115 0.03 6.60 -2.61
CA GLY A 115 -1.42 6.62 -2.79
C GLY A 115 -2.01 5.38 -3.45
N ASP A 116 -1.20 4.45 -3.96
CA ASP A 116 -1.70 3.17 -4.48
C ASP A 116 -2.42 2.37 -3.38
N ASN A 117 -3.45 1.65 -3.78
CA ASN A 117 -4.03 0.61 -2.94
C ASN A 117 -3.44 -0.75 -3.30
N ILE A 118 -3.05 -1.46 -2.26
CA ILE A 118 -2.61 -2.85 -2.28
C ILE A 118 -3.63 -3.62 -1.45
N ASP A 119 -4.59 -4.25 -2.08
CA ASP A 119 -5.78 -4.81 -1.43
C ASP A 119 -6.52 -3.70 -0.62
N TYR A 120 -6.58 -3.85 0.69
CA TYR A 120 -7.15 -2.86 1.62
C TYR A 120 -6.10 -1.94 2.27
N TRP A 121 -4.84 -2.01 1.85
CA TRP A 121 -3.77 -1.14 2.32
C TRP A 121 -3.57 0.04 1.37
N THR A 122 -3.34 1.22 1.91
CA THR A 122 -2.97 2.41 1.12
C THR A 122 -1.51 2.75 1.36
N VAL A 123 -0.75 2.92 0.30
CA VAL A 123 0.66 3.36 0.36
C VAL A 123 0.73 4.82 0.80
N ILE A 124 1.28 5.09 1.97
CA ILE A 124 1.34 6.43 2.56
C ILE A 124 2.75 6.99 2.64
N ALA A 125 3.77 6.14 2.57
CA ALA A 125 5.15 6.57 2.37
C ALA A 125 5.89 5.56 1.51
N LEU A 126 6.76 6.05 0.65
CA LEU A 126 7.52 5.25 -0.30
C LEU A 126 8.91 5.87 -0.50
N GLU A 127 9.92 5.18 0.00
CA GLU A 127 11.33 5.49 -0.23
C GLU A 127 11.96 4.27 -0.92
N PRO A 128 12.21 4.31 -2.23
CA PRO A 128 12.71 3.16 -2.97
C PRO A 128 13.92 2.51 -2.31
N GLN A 129 13.89 1.18 -2.19
CA GLN A 129 14.91 0.35 -1.56
C GLN A 129 15.21 0.64 -0.08
N ARG A 130 14.40 1.47 0.58
CA ARG A 130 14.59 1.84 1.98
C ARG A 130 13.34 1.66 2.83
N ARG A 131 12.19 2.18 2.38
CA ARG A 131 11.00 2.16 3.21
C ARG A 131 9.72 2.10 2.39
N LEU A 132 8.80 1.23 2.81
CA LEU A 132 7.41 1.17 2.36
C LEU A 132 6.51 1.23 3.58
N THR A 133 5.60 2.19 3.63
CA THR A 133 4.66 2.34 4.72
C THR A 133 3.23 2.28 4.19
N LEU A 134 2.44 1.39 4.77
CA LEU A 134 1.07 1.07 4.39
C LEU A 134 0.11 1.47 5.50
N ASN A 135 -0.96 2.17 5.15
CA ASN A 135 -2.04 2.51 6.07
C ASN A 135 -3.16 1.46 5.97
N PHE A 136 -3.69 1.08 7.10
CA PHE A 136 -4.71 0.07 7.24
C PHE A 136 -6.09 0.59 6.83
N GLY A 137 -6.74 -0.05 5.88
CA GLY A 137 -8.02 0.37 5.31
C GLY A 137 -9.24 -0.48 5.67
N LEU A 138 -9.08 -1.55 6.48
CA LEU A 138 -10.22 -2.34 6.97
C LEU A 138 -11.04 -1.56 7.99
N LYS A 139 -12.32 -1.93 8.13
CA LYS A 139 -13.26 -1.34 9.08
C LYS A 139 -13.03 -1.88 10.49
N ALA A 140 -11.89 -1.53 11.06
CA ALA A 140 -11.50 -1.96 12.39
C ALA A 140 -11.74 -0.87 13.43
N PRO A 141 -11.91 -1.23 14.71
CA PRO A 141 -12.05 -0.27 15.80
C PRO A 141 -10.70 0.35 16.19
N GLY A 142 -10.03 1.01 15.25
CA GLY A 142 -8.73 1.59 15.44
C GLY A 142 -8.09 2.08 14.15
N SER A 143 -6.82 2.39 14.23
CA SER A 143 -5.97 2.75 13.08
C SER A 143 -4.70 1.92 13.12
N GLY A 144 -4.24 1.46 11.98
CA GLY A 144 -3.03 0.64 11.87
C GLY A 144 -2.12 1.09 10.75
N ILE A 145 -0.84 0.88 10.95
CA ILE A 145 0.21 1.09 9.95
C ILE A 145 1.08 -0.15 9.93
N LEU A 146 1.47 -0.54 8.73
CA LEU A 146 2.48 -1.56 8.49
C LEU A 146 3.65 -0.90 7.77
N GLU A 147 4.84 -1.02 8.34
CA GLU A 147 6.05 -0.40 7.82
C GLU A 147 7.13 -1.45 7.58
N PHE A 148 7.72 -1.39 6.41
CA PHE A 148 8.88 -2.19 6.01
C PHE A 148 10.06 -1.26 5.85
N GLU A 149 11.14 -1.54 6.58
CA GLU A 149 12.41 -0.83 6.48
C GLU A 149 13.50 -1.78 5.99
N ILE A 150 14.28 -1.31 5.02
CA ILE A 150 15.36 -2.05 4.39
C ILE A 150 16.67 -1.32 4.66
N GLU A 151 17.59 -2.00 5.31
CA GLU A 151 18.90 -1.49 5.67
C GLU A 151 19.99 -2.34 4.99
N PRO A 152 20.80 -1.77 4.11
CA PRO A 152 21.96 -2.46 3.54
C PRO A 152 23.00 -2.71 4.62
N LEU A 153 23.61 -3.90 4.62
CA LEU A 153 24.67 -4.29 5.54
C LEU A 153 26.04 -4.19 4.88
N ALA A 154 27.09 -4.04 5.69
CA ALA A 154 28.46 -3.87 5.21
C ALA A 154 29.00 -5.10 4.46
N ASP A 155 28.45 -6.27 4.69
CA ASP A 155 28.79 -7.54 4.02
C ASP A 155 28.07 -7.75 2.69
N GLY A 156 27.30 -6.74 2.23
CA GLY A 156 26.51 -6.79 1.00
C GLY A 156 25.13 -7.42 1.17
N GLY A 157 24.81 -7.90 2.38
CA GLY A 157 23.49 -8.37 2.74
C GLY A 157 22.50 -7.26 3.08
N THR A 158 21.33 -7.65 3.55
CA THR A 158 20.24 -6.72 3.86
C THR A 158 19.54 -7.11 5.14
N ARG A 159 19.27 -6.14 5.99
CA ARG A 159 18.31 -6.28 7.09
C ARG A 159 16.95 -5.75 6.64
N LEU A 160 15.94 -6.60 6.76
CA LEU A 160 14.53 -6.22 6.61
C LEU A 160 13.90 -6.16 8.00
N THR A 161 13.31 -5.02 8.32
CA THR A 161 12.52 -4.83 9.55
C THR A 161 11.07 -4.58 9.16
N GLU A 162 10.15 -5.36 9.71
CA GLU A 162 8.72 -5.14 9.60
C GLU A 162 8.18 -4.67 10.94
N THR A 163 7.42 -3.58 10.93
CA THR A 163 6.80 -3.03 12.13
C THR A 163 5.33 -2.72 11.88
N ALA A 164 4.47 -3.32 12.68
CA ALA A 164 3.05 -3.00 12.74
C ALA A 164 2.78 -2.06 13.91
N TYR A 165 2.07 -0.98 13.63
CA TYR A 165 1.60 -0.02 14.63
C TYR A 165 0.09 -0.10 14.72
N TRP A 166 -0.46 -0.10 15.93
CA TRP A 166 -1.88 -0.15 16.16
C TRP A 166 -2.31 0.88 17.20
N HIS A 167 -3.29 1.68 16.85
CA HIS A 167 -3.94 2.60 17.77
C HIS A 167 -5.39 2.18 17.98
N PRO A 168 -5.70 1.53 19.13
CA PRO A 168 -7.04 1.05 19.42
C PRO A 168 -8.01 2.21 19.65
N ARG A 169 -9.24 2.05 19.19
CA ARG A 169 -10.35 2.97 19.44
C ARG A 169 -11.33 2.33 20.44
N GLY A 170 -11.26 2.76 21.69
CA GLY A 170 -12.11 2.24 22.76
C GLY A 170 -11.80 0.77 23.11
N ILE A 171 -12.68 0.17 23.93
CA ILE A 171 -12.52 -1.21 24.45
C ILE A 171 -12.43 -2.23 23.32
N TRP A 172 -13.25 -2.08 22.27
CA TRP A 172 -13.26 -2.99 21.13
C TRP A 172 -11.95 -2.96 20.34
N GLY A 173 -11.30 -1.79 20.28
CA GLY A 173 -9.98 -1.68 19.67
C GLY A 173 -8.85 -2.31 20.49
N LEU A 174 -9.04 -2.45 21.80
CA LEU A 174 -8.08 -3.14 22.68
C LEU A 174 -8.24 -4.67 22.60
N ALA A 175 -9.47 -5.15 22.40
CA ALA A 175 -9.76 -6.58 22.26
C ALA A 175 -9.39 -7.15 20.88
N TYR A 176 -9.38 -6.28 19.87
CA TYR A 176 -9.05 -6.59 18.50
C TYR A 176 -7.54 -6.71 18.29
#